data_e02748154dd012d2d126bcda77a8810b
#
_entry.id   e02748154dd012d2d126bcda77a8810b
#
_cell.length_a   1.000
_cell.length_b   1.000
_cell.length_c   1.000
_cell.angle_alpha   90.00
_cell.angle_beta   90.00
_cell.angle_gamma   90.00
#
_symmetry.space_group_name_H-M   'P 1'
#
loop_
_entity.id
_entity.type
_entity.pdbx_description
1 polymer ?
#
loop_
_entity_poly.entity_id
_entity_poly.type
_entity_poly.pdbx_seq_one_letter_code
_entity_poly.pdbx_strand_id
1 'polypeptide(L)'
;MIHPDLTIREELLTKFEQYLHYASSFGASMVASETGCVLPEIQYTEENFTDEAFAEAVSVIRRLVKAGEKYQMMVGIEPGLNHPVYSLARVEQLIQAVDSDYLGIILDPTNLITSTN
;
A
#
# COMPACT_ATOMS: atom_id res chain seq x y z
N MET A 1 -3.87 -2.28 5.26
CA MET A 1 -4.63 -1.21 4.61
C MET A 1 -6.00 -1.65 4.09
N ILE A 2 -6.08 -2.81 3.49
CA ILE A 2 -7.34 -3.31 2.90
C ILE A 2 -7.99 -4.41 3.73
N HIS A 3 -7.82 -4.37 5.06
CA HIS A 3 -8.42 -5.36 5.94
C HIS A 3 -9.93 -5.49 5.66
N PRO A 4 -10.47 -6.73 5.59
CA PRO A 4 -11.90 -6.93 5.26
C PRO A 4 -12.86 -6.39 6.32
N ASP A 5 -12.45 -6.31 7.58
CA ASP A 5 -13.22 -5.62 8.63
C ASP A 5 -13.02 -4.11 8.48
N LEU A 6 -14.07 -3.39 8.12
CA LEU A 6 -13.99 -1.96 7.83
C LEU A 6 -13.65 -1.12 9.07
N THR A 7 -14.02 -1.57 10.26
CA THR A 7 -13.67 -0.87 11.50
C THR A 7 -12.17 -0.97 11.76
N ILE A 8 -11.60 -2.17 11.61
CA ILE A 8 -10.16 -2.39 11.76
C ILE A 8 -9.40 -1.63 10.67
N ARG A 9 -9.88 -1.66 9.44
CA ARG A 9 -9.30 -0.91 8.31
C ARG A 9 -9.21 0.57 8.63
N GLU A 10 -10.30 1.16 9.10
CA GLU A 10 -10.34 2.59 9.44
C GLU A 10 -9.36 2.95 10.54
N GLU A 11 -9.26 2.13 11.58
CA GLU A 11 -8.29 2.32 12.66
C GLU A 11 -6.85 2.29 12.13
N LEU A 12 -6.53 1.33 11.26
CA LEU A 12 -5.19 1.20 10.67
C LEU A 12 -4.85 2.39 9.77
N LEU A 13 -5.79 2.83 8.95
CA LEU A 13 -5.59 3.98 8.08
C LEU A 13 -5.40 5.27 8.87
N THR A 14 -6.20 5.46 9.91
CA THR A 14 -6.07 6.62 10.81
C THR A 14 -4.71 6.63 11.50
N LYS A 15 -4.25 5.48 11.98
CA LYS A 15 -2.91 5.36 12.58
C LYS A 15 -1.82 5.67 11.58
N PHE A 16 -1.93 5.19 10.34
CA PHE A 16 -0.94 5.49 9.31
C PHE A 16 -0.89 6.99 9.02
N GLU A 17 -2.04 7.65 8.94
CA GLU A 17 -2.10 9.10 8.77
C GLU A 17 -1.42 9.85 9.92
N GLN A 18 -1.58 9.36 11.15
CA GLN A 18 -0.89 9.91 12.33
C GLN A 18 0.63 9.70 12.22
N TYR A 19 1.07 8.52 11.76
CA TYR A 19 2.50 8.25 11.57
C TYR A 19 3.11 9.17 10.52
N LEU A 20 2.39 9.50 9.46
CA LEU A 20 2.86 10.47 8.47
C LEU A 20 3.10 11.83 9.11
N HIS A 21 2.19 12.27 9.98
CA HIS A 21 2.33 13.52 10.70
C HIS A 21 3.54 13.50 11.65
N TYR A 22 3.66 12.45 12.46
CA TYR A 22 4.77 12.34 13.42
C TYR A 22 6.11 12.18 12.72
N ALA A 23 6.18 11.38 11.66
CA ALA A 23 7.41 11.16 10.91
C ALA A 23 7.98 12.47 10.34
N SER A 24 7.12 13.39 9.91
CA SER A 24 7.55 14.69 9.44
C SER A 24 8.30 15.49 10.51
N SER A 25 7.96 15.31 11.79
CA SER A 25 8.61 15.98 12.92
C SER A 25 9.99 15.41 13.23
N PHE A 26 10.28 14.19 12.78
CA PHE A 26 11.59 13.52 13.00
C PHE A 26 12.53 13.62 11.82
N GLY A 27 12.17 14.37 10.77
CA GLY A 27 13.00 14.50 9.58
C GLY A 27 13.00 13.26 8.68
N ALA A 28 12.07 12.32 8.88
CA ALA A 28 11.88 11.20 7.96
C ALA A 28 11.35 11.71 6.62
N SER A 29 11.60 10.95 5.54
CA SER A 29 11.13 11.30 4.20
C SER A 29 10.01 10.39 3.70
N MET A 30 9.81 9.25 4.35
CA MET A 30 8.85 8.23 3.91
C MET A 30 8.32 7.41 5.10
N VAL A 31 7.06 7.03 5.04
CA VAL A 31 6.47 5.97 5.86
C VAL A 31 6.01 4.88 4.91
N ALA A 32 6.41 3.65 5.17
CA ALA A 32 6.22 2.55 4.25
C ALA A 32 5.35 1.44 4.86
N SER A 33 4.61 0.75 4.00
CA SER A 33 3.81 -0.41 4.38
C SER A 33 3.50 -1.29 3.17
N GLU A 34 3.09 -2.51 3.45
CA GLU A 34 2.42 -3.39 2.49
C GLU A 34 0.94 -3.04 2.43
N THR A 35 0.26 -3.42 1.34
CA THR A 35 -1.16 -3.09 1.18
C THR A 35 -2.09 -3.91 2.06
N GLY A 36 -1.61 -5.04 2.58
CA GLY A 36 -2.42 -6.00 3.30
C GLY A 36 -3.05 -7.04 2.38
N CYS A 37 -3.96 -7.82 2.91
CA CYS A 37 -4.59 -8.95 2.25
C CYS A 37 -6.11 -8.80 2.31
N VAL A 38 -6.83 -9.35 1.34
CA VAL A 38 -8.31 -9.36 1.36
C VAL A 38 -8.88 -10.28 2.43
N LEU A 39 -8.06 -11.16 3.01
CA LEU A 39 -8.43 -12.04 4.12
C LEU A 39 -8.02 -11.41 5.45
N PRO A 40 -8.62 -11.84 6.59
CA PRO A 40 -8.29 -11.29 7.91
C PRO A 40 -6.82 -11.44 8.30
N GLU A 41 -6.17 -12.51 7.86
CA GLU A 41 -4.74 -12.75 8.06
C GLU A 41 -4.00 -12.66 6.73
N ILE A 42 -2.76 -12.14 6.75
CA ILE A 42 -1.94 -12.06 5.55
C ILE A 42 -1.50 -13.46 5.16
N GLN A 43 -1.96 -13.91 4.00
CA GLN A 43 -1.63 -15.22 3.44
C GLN A 43 -1.78 -15.20 1.93
N TYR A 44 -1.21 -16.19 1.26
CA TYR A 44 -1.38 -16.34 -0.18
C TYR A 44 -2.84 -16.68 -0.50
N THR A 45 -3.45 -15.89 -1.37
CA THR A 45 -4.77 -16.17 -1.94
C THR A 45 -4.90 -15.48 -3.30
N GLU A 46 -5.47 -16.18 -4.26
CA GLU A 46 -5.74 -15.62 -5.58
C GLU A 46 -6.79 -14.50 -5.55
N GLU A 47 -7.56 -14.39 -4.47
CA GLU A 47 -8.51 -13.29 -4.27
C GLU A 47 -7.82 -11.93 -4.23
N ASN A 48 -6.53 -11.86 -3.85
CA ASN A 48 -5.74 -10.64 -3.92
C ASN A 48 -5.47 -10.18 -5.36
N PHE A 49 -5.56 -11.09 -6.34
CA PHE A 49 -5.17 -10.79 -7.72
C PHE A 49 -6.30 -10.25 -8.58
N THR A 50 -7.47 -10.05 -8.00
CA THR A 50 -8.64 -9.52 -8.71
C THR A 50 -8.50 -8.02 -8.94
N ASP A 51 -9.21 -7.53 -9.97
CA ASP A 51 -9.27 -6.09 -10.25
C ASP A 51 -9.99 -5.34 -9.12
N GLU A 52 -10.95 -5.97 -8.47
CA GLU A 52 -11.68 -5.40 -7.33
C GLU A 52 -10.75 -5.19 -6.14
N ALA A 53 -9.91 -6.17 -5.80
CA ALA A 53 -8.94 -6.03 -4.73
C ALA A 53 -7.92 -4.94 -5.04
N PHE A 54 -7.46 -4.85 -6.28
CA PHE A 54 -6.57 -3.79 -6.72
C PHE A 54 -7.23 -2.41 -6.61
N ALA A 55 -8.50 -2.29 -7.02
CA ALA A 55 -9.22 -1.02 -6.93
C ALA A 55 -9.38 -0.56 -5.47
N GLU A 56 -9.64 -1.49 -4.54
CA GLU A 56 -9.65 -1.16 -3.11
C GLU A 56 -8.30 -0.67 -2.63
N ALA A 57 -7.21 -1.34 -3.01
CA ALA A 57 -5.86 -0.92 -2.66
C ALA A 57 -5.57 0.49 -3.19
N VAL A 58 -5.91 0.77 -4.44
CA VAL A 58 -5.75 2.12 -5.03
C VAL A 58 -6.51 3.17 -4.22
N SER A 59 -7.73 2.87 -3.84
CA SER A 59 -8.58 3.80 -3.06
C SER A 59 -7.94 4.16 -1.72
N VAL A 60 -7.49 3.16 -0.95
CA VAL A 60 -6.87 3.43 0.35
C VAL A 60 -5.50 4.11 0.20
N ILE A 61 -4.71 3.73 -0.81
CA ILE A 61 -3.41 4.36 -1.06
C ILE A 61 -3.60 5.84 -1.44
N ARG A 62 -4.58 6.16 -2.28
CA ARG A 62 -4.90 7.56 -2.60
C ARG A 62 -5.21 8.37 -1.35
N ARG A 63 -5.96 7.81 -0.43
CA ARG A 63 -6.26 8.46 0.85
C ARG A 63 -4.99 8.75 1.64
N LEU A 64 -4.09 7.77 1.74
CA LEU A 64 -2.85 7.92 2.49
C LEU A 64 -1.88 8.88 1.81
N VAL A 65 -1.79 8.84 0.49
CA VAL A 65 -0.96 9.77 -0.29
C VAL A 65 -1.46 11.21 -0.14
N LYS A 66 -2.76 11.42 -0.05
CA LYS A 66 -3.34 12.75 0.21
C LYS A 66 -2.88 13.29 1.57
N ALA A 67 -2.84 12.44 2.60
CA ALA A 67 -2.28 12.81 3.89
C ALA A 67 -0.77 13.05 3.78
N GLY A 68 -0.06 12.24 3.00
CA GLY A 68 1.36 12.43 2.73
C GLY A 68 1.66 13.78 2.09
N GLU A 69 0.85 14.19 1.12
CA GLU A 69 0.97 15.51 0.49
C GLU A 69 0.82 16.63 1.52
N LYS A 70 -0.13 16.49 2.44
CA LYS A 70 -0.38 17.47 3.50
C LYS A 70 0.83 17.65 4.41
N TYR A 71 1.53 16.56 4.75
CA TYR A 71 2.67 16.57 5.66
C TYR A 71 4.02 16.54 4.95
N GLN A 72 4.03 16.60 3.61
CA GLN A 72 5.23 16.50 2.77
C GLN A 72 6.02 15.21 3.08
N MET A 73 5.30 14.11 3.19
CA MET A 73 5.81 12.80 3.55
C MET A 73 5.42 11.78 2.49
N MET A 74 6.39 11.06 1.95
CA MET A 74 6.11 10.00 0.98
C MET A 74 5.43 8.80 1.65
N VAL A 75 4.49 8.20 0.94
CA VAL A 75 3.88 6.92 1.29
C VAL A 75 4.54 5.85 0.45
N GLY A 76 5.31 4.98 1.07
CA GLY A 76 6.00 3.88 0.40
C GLY A 76 5.14 2.61 0.42
N ILE A 77 4.95 2.00 -0.74
CA ILE A 77 4.22 0.75 -0.88
C ILE A 77 5.18 -0.36 -1.28
N GLU A 78 5.18 -1.44 -0.53
CA GLU A 78 6.00 -2.62 -0.79
C GLU A 78 5.15 -3.70 -1.47
N PRO A 79 5.43 -4.03 -2.76
CA PRO A 79 4.72 -5.11 -3.45
C PRO A 79 5.07 -6.47 -2.88
N GLY A 80 4.15 -7.42 -2.97
CA GLY A 80 4.38 -8.78 -2.52
C GLY A 80 3.29 -9.74 -2.99
N LEU A 81 3.61 -11.04 -3.01
CA LEU A 81 2.72 -12.09 -3.52
C LEU A 81 1.48 -12.32 -2.65
N ASN A 82 1.47 -11.79 -1.43
CA ASN A 82 0.33 -11.90 -0.52
C ASN A 82 -0.53 -10.62 -0.50
N HIS A 83 -0.37 -9.77 -1.50
CA HIS A 83 -1.01 -8.45 -1.55
C HIS A 83 -1.61 -8.17 -2.94
N PRO A 84 -2.59 -7.25 -3.06
CA PRO A 84 -3.11 -6.85 -4.37
C PRO A 84 -2.09 -6.23 -5.31
N VAL A 85 -1.07 -5.55 -4.77
CA VAL A 85 0.06 -5.07 -5.57
C VAL A 85 1.14 -6.15 -5.55
N TYR A 86 1.01 -7.12 -6.46
CA TYR A 86 1.76 -8.37 -6.44
C TYR A 86 2.74 -8.55 -7.60
N SER A 87 2.78 -7.63 -8.55
CA SER A 87 3.61 -7.74 -9.75
C SER A 87 4.08 -6.37 -10.22
N LEU A 88 5.09 -6.36 -11.08
CA LEU A 88 5.56 -5.10 -11.68
C LEU A 88 4.46 -4.44 -12.53
N ALA A 89 3.60 -5.22 -13.20
CA ALA A 89 2.47 -4.66 -13.93
C ALA A 89 1.50 -3.94 -13.00
N ARG A 90 1.20 -4.51 -11.82
CA ARG A 90 0.35 -3.85 -10.82
C ARG A 90 1.02 -2.60 -10.24
N VAL A 91 2.34 -2.63 -10.05
CA VAL A 91 3.09 -1.44 -9.61
C VAL A 91 2.94 -0.31 -10.62
N GLU A 92 3.10 -0.58 -11.91
CA GLU A 92 2.92 0.44 -12.96
C GLU A 92 1.49 0.99 -12.97
N GLN A 93 0.49 0.12 -12.86
CA GLN A 93 -0.91 0.53 -12.78
C GLN A 93 -1.18 1.40 -11.55
N LEU A 94 -0.58 1.06 -10.40
CA LEU A 94 -0.71 1.84 -9.18
C LEU A 94 -0.12 3.25 -9.35
N ILE A 95 1.08 3.35 -9.90
CA ILE A 95 1.75 4.63 -10.13
C ILE A 95 0.88 5.53 -11.03
N GLN A 96 0.33 4.97 -12.11
CA GLN A 96 -0.54 5.72 -13.02
C GLN A 96 -1.86 6.12 -12.36
N ALA A 97 -2.46 5.22 -11.57
CA ALA A 97 -3.76 5.46 -10.94
C ALA A 97 -3.69 6.51 -9.82
N VAL A 98 -2.62 6.51 -9.04
CA VAL A 98 -2.44 7.45 -7.93
C VAL A 98 -1.89 8.79 -8.43
N ASP A 99 -0.94 8.75 -9.36
CA ASP A 99 -0.36 9.93 -10.03
C ASP A 99 0.06 11.03 -9.04
N SER A 100 0.94 10.70 -8.11
CA SER A 100 1.43 11.64 -7.11
C SER A 100 2.92 11.46 -6.86
N ASP A 101 3.62 12.58 -6.68
CA ASP A 101 5.04 12.59 -6.30
C ASP A 101 5.28 12.04 -4.88
N TYR A 102 4.21 11.91 -4.09
CA TYR A 102 4.29 11.38 -2.72
C TYR A 102 3.99 9.89 -2.62
N LEU A 103 3.82 9.20 -3.74
CA LEU A 103 3.82 7.75 -3.79
C LEU A 103 5.23 7.26 -4.06
N GLY A 104 5.77 6.41 -3.17
CA GLY A 104 7.02 5.71 -3.39
C GLY A 104 6.78 4.20 -3.47
N ILE A 105 7.66 3.50 -4.17
CA ILE A 105 7.61 2.04 -4.26
C ILE A 105 8.88 1.49 -3.62
N ILE A 106 8.70 0.57 -2.67
CA ILE A 106 9.80 -0.17 -2.07
C ILE A 106 9.87 -1.51 -2.75
N LEU A 107 10.86 -1.68 -3.62
CA LEU A 107 10.98 -2.90 -4.41
C LEU A 107 11.97 -3.85 -3.74
N ASP A 108 11.44 -4.95 -3.23
CA ASP A 108 12.21 -6.09 -2.78
C ASP A 108 11.91 -7.27 -3.72
N PRO A 109 12.84 -7.61 -4.65
CA PRO A 109 12.57 -8.65 -5.64
C PRO A 109 12.27 -10.01 -5.02
N THR A 110 12.77 -10.31 -3.82
CA THR A 110 12.50 -11.60 -3.18
C THR A 110 11.03 -11.78 -2.84
N ASN A 111 10.28 -10.70 -2.62
CA ASN A 111 8.85 -10.75 -2.36
C ASN A 111 8.01 -11.07 -3.60
N LEU A 112 8.61 -11.06 -4.78
CA LEU A 112 7.94 -11.28 -6.07
C LEU A 112 8.42 -12.53 -6.78
N ILE A 113 9.35 -13.28 -6.21
CA ILE A 113 9.88 -14.51 -6.81
C ILE A 113 8.91 -15.66 -6.57
N THR A 114 8.60 -16.39 -7.65
CA THR A 114 7.82 -17.62 -7.61
C THR A 114 8.67 -18.76 -8.19
N SER A 115 8.13 -19.98 -8.18
CA SER A 115 8.81 -21.12 -8.80
C SER A 115 8.90 -21.04 -10.32
N THR A 116 8.23 -20.07 -10.95
CA THR A 116 8.13 -19.94 -12.42
C THR A 116 8.76 -18.67 -12.98
N ASN A 117 9.29 -17.81 -12.13
CA ASN A 117 9.91 -16.56 -12.60
C ASN A 117 11.29 -16.27 -11.98
#